data_206ce6cf1d0ea03b339609c092924dba
#
_entry.id   206ce6cf1d0ea03b339609c092924dba
#
_cell.length_a   1.000
_cell.length_b   1.000
_cell.length_c   1.000
_cell.angle_alpha   90.00
_cell.angle_beta   90.00
_cell.angle_gamma   90.00
#
_symmetry.space_group_name_H-M   'P 1'
#
loop_
_entity.id
_entity.type
_entity.pdbx_description
1 polymer ?
#
loop_
_entity_poly.entity_id
_entity_poly.type
_entity_poly.pdbx_seq_one_letter_code
_entity_poly.pdbx_strand_id
1 'polypeptide(L)'
;MKKFFALLLALVMSLSLVACGGGDDATTDDTTDDATNEETGGETTNDYKISVVLKTLSSEYWGYVKAGCDAAAAELGVEVSVVGPGAESDIEGQVAQIEQQIGAGCDAIICAPNDAGAAANALQAALDHGIPVLSVDTDVGIEGQTTFVGTSNVDAAYEGGKWAIGQAGDGAKAVIIYGQEGDNTSNMRREGYQKACDEAGVKVLATLSGQNTTDGATKTMEDMLSAHPGEIDIVLCHNDDTAIGAMNACKNAGVSDVIIVGFDGNASAVDLILAGDLIKATVAQQPYEMGYQAVEAAVEVLNGGTVESVINAPVEVVTAENGQAYLDNLASMQG
;
A
#
# COMPACT_ATOMS: atom_id res chain seq x y z
N MET A 1 32.79 7.22 12.72
CA MET A 1 33.02 8.44 13.55
C MET A 1 31.72 8.75 14.26
N LYS A 2 31.76 8.56 15.58
CA LYS A 2 30.64 8.78 16.51
C LYS A 2 30.48 10.28 16.76
N LYS A 3 29.25 10.66 17.18
CA LYS A 3 28.81 11.91 17.86
C LYS A 3 27.90 12.79 16.99
N PHE A 4 26.79 13.30 17.38
CA PHE A 4 26.05 13.69 18.58
C PHE A 4 24.70 14.22 18.12
N PHE A 5 23.60 13.84 18.67
CA PHE A 5 22.56 14.79 19.06
C PHE A 5 21.92 14.28 20.36
N ALA A 6 22.27 14.97 21.43
CA ALA A 6 21.66 14.76 22.74
C ALA A 6 20.83 16.01 23.07
N LEU A 7 19.58 15.77 23.35
CA LEU A 7 18.77 16.28 24.46
C LEU A 7 18.95 17.74 24.90
N LEU A 8 17.86 18.49 24.90
CA LEU A 8 17.66 19.60 25.81
C LEU A 8 16.26 19.53 26.45
N LEU A 9 16.19 18.85 27.58
CA LEU A 9 15.06 18.89 28.51
C LEU A 9 15.33 20.06 29.48
N ALA A 10 14.57 21.13 29.43
CA ALA A 10 14.60 22.21 30.39
C ALA A 10 13.45 22.09 31.39
N LEU A 11 13.78 21.57 32.57
CA LEU A 11 12.91 21.51 33.74
C LEU A 11 12.87 22.90 34.39
N VAL A 12 11.73 23.55 34.44
CA VAL A 12 11.50 24.75 35.24
C VAL A 12 10.68 24.35 36.48
N MET A 13 11.38 24.20 37.60
CA MET A 13 10.74 24.16 38.93
C MET A 13 10.63 25.59 39.46
N SER A 14 9.43 26.07 39.69
CA SER A 14 9.15 27.24 40.50
C SER A 14 8.67 26.82 41.89
N LEU A 15 9.51 26.97 42.90
CA LEU A 15 9.14 26.94 44.31
C LEU A 15 8.43 28.24 44.67
N SER A 16 7.26 28.15 45.25
CA SER A 16 6.64 29.23 46.01
C SER A 16 6.51 28.83 47.48
N LEU A 17 7.25 29.53 48.32
CA LEU A 17 7.22 29.46 49.77
C LEU A 17 5.99 30.24 50.30
N VAL A 18 5.23 29.58 51.16
CA VAL A 18 4.15 30.16 51.96
C VAL A 18 4.76 30.67 53.24
N ALA A 19 4.48 31.93 53.63
CA ALA A 19 4.71 32.48 54.95
C ALA A 19 3.35 32.70 55.62
N CYS A 20 3.27 32.20 56.84
CA CYS A 20 2.14 32.20 57.74
C CYS A 20 2.05 33.55 58.49
N GLY A 21 0.83 34.04 58.78
CA GLY A 21 0.59 35.15 59.74
C GLY A 21 -0.90 35.31 59.97
N GLY A 22 -1.34 35.02 61.19
CA GLY A 22 -2.75 34.90 61.59
C GLY A 22 -3.40 36.22 61.98
N GLY A 23 -4.73 36.13 62.27
CA GLY A 23 -5.54 37.19 62.90
C GLY A 23 -7.02 37.08 62.59
N ASP A 24 -7.78 36.84 63.60
CA ASP A 24 -9.23 36.56 63.74
C ASP A 24 -10.23 37.54 63.08
N ASP A 25 -11.35 37.02 62.76
CA ASP A 25 -12.75 37.33 63.18
C ASP A 25 -13.77 37.63 62.09
N ALA A 26 -14.87 36.85 62.16
CA ALA A 26 -16.28 37.16 61.94
C ALA A 26 -16.89 37.31 60.51
N THR A 27 -17.68 36.26 60.18
CA THR A 27 -19.02 36.27 59.56
C THR A 27 -19.31 37.05 58.29
N THR A 28 -19.63 36.38 57.23
CA THR A 28 -20.96 36.24 56.61
C THR A 28 -20.91 35.42 55.31
N ASP A 29 -21.90 34.60 55.21
CA ASP A 29 -22.46 33.82 54.10
C ASP A 29 -22.36 34.51 52.71
N ASP A 30 -21.76 33.85 51.74
CA ASP A 30 -22.27 33.87 50.35
C ASP A 30 -21.69 32.71 49.53
N THR A 31 -22.54 31.87 49.02
CA THR A 31 -22.29 30.71 48.17
C THR A 31 -21.89 31.17 46.76
N THR A 32 -20.67 30.85 46.32
CA THR A 32 -20.34 30.75 44.91
C THR A 32 -19.58 29.46 44.67
N ASP A 33 -20.24 28.58 43.91
CA ASP A 33 -19.69 27.36 43.35
C ASP A 33 -18.44 27.67 42.51
N ASP A 34 -17.30 27.29 43.02
CA ASP A 34 -16.04 27.22 42.23
C ASP A 34 -15.97 25.81 41.63
N ALA A 35 -16.46 25.69 40.39
CA ALA A 35 -16.34 24.48 39.61
C ALA A 35 -14.85 24.35 39.17
N THR A 36 -14.10 23.58 39.92
CA THR A 36 -12.80 23.06 39.44
C THR A 36 -13.04 22.20 38.22
N ASN A 37 -12.74 22.75 37.06
CA ASN A 37 -12.70 22.03 35.78
C ASN A 37 -11.48 21.10 35.84
N GLU A 38 -11.65 19.87 36.31
CA GLU A 38 -10.71 18.81 36.06
C GLU A 38 -10.81 18.49 34.55
N GLU A 39 -9.85 18.92 33.77
CA GLU A 39 -9.58 18.36 32.44
C GLU A 39 -9.26 16.87 32.63
N THR A 40 -10.28 16.05 32.68
CA THR A 40 -10.14 14.63 32.39
C THR A 40 -9.82 14.55 30.90
N GLY A 41 -8.58 14.18 30.59
CA GLY A 41 -8.19 13.72 29.26
C GLY A 41 -9.06 12.50 28.94
N GLY A 42 -10.25 12.72 28.37
CA GLY A 42 -11.07 11.67 27.81
C GLY A 42 -10.37 11.18 26.56
N GLU A 43 -10.06 9.90 26.51
CA GLU A 43 -9.88 9.19 25.25
C GLU A 43 -11.15 9.47 24.45
N THR A 44 -11.05 10.29 23.42
CA THR A 44 -12.14 10.45 22.44
C THR A 44 -12.16 9.17 21.63
N THR A 45 -12.95 8.18 22.06
CA THR A 45 -13.34 7.09 21.19
C THR A 45 -14.20 7.70 20.09
N ASN A 46 -13.64 7.80 18.89
CA ASN A 46 -14.38 8.21 17.71
C ASN A 46 -15.24 7.02 17.30
N ASP A 47 -16.56 7.10 17.45
CA ASP A 47 -17.51 6.04 17.04
C ASP A 47 -17.62 5.92 15.50
N TYR A 48 -16.57 6.30 14.75
CA TYR A 48 -16.55 6.20 13.29
C TYR A 48 -16.46 4.76 12.81
N LYS A 49 -17.24 4.46 11.78
CA LYS A 49 -17.24 3.19 11.05
C LYS A 49 -16.61 3.38 9.68
N ILE A 50 -15.40 2.93 9.53
CA ILE A 50 -14.64 3.03 8.28
C ILE A 50 -14.68 1.67 7.58
N SER A 51 -15.12 1.66 6.33
CA SER A 51 -15.11 0.45 5.51
C SER A 51 -13.93 0.47 4.55
N VAL A 52 -13.17 -0.62 4.51
CA VAL A 52 -12.05 -0.83 3.59
C VAL A 52 -12.37 -2.00 2.68
N VAL A 53 -12.45 -1.75 1.37
CA VAL A 53 -12.71 -2.78 0.36
C VAL A 53 -11.47 -2.99 -0.48
N LEU A 54 -10.74 -4.09 -0.23
CA LEU A 54 -9.51 -4.45 -0.90
C LEU A 54 -9.77 -5.31 -2.14
N LYS A 55 -8.74 -5.49 -3.00
CA LYS A 55 -8.86 -6.32 -4.21
C LYS A 55 -9.13 -7.79 -3.90
N THR A 56 -8.52 -8.31 -2.84
CA THR A 56 -8.73 -9.66 -2.30
C THR A 56 -8.15 -9.74 -0.89
N LEU A 57 -8.50 -10.77 -0.12
CA LEU A 57 -7.86 -11.08 1.17
C LEU A 57 -7.00 -12.36 1.11
N SER A 58 -6.83 -12.96 -0.08
CA SER A 58 -6.10 -14.21 -0.26
C SER A 58 -4.63 -14.04 -0.66
N SER A 59 -4.17 -12.81 -0.92
CA SER A 59 -2.79 -12.49 -1.29
C SER A 59 -2.01 -11.99 -0.07
N GLU A 60 -0.70 -12.28 -0.01
CA GLU A 60 0.22 -11.82 1.03
C GLU A 60 0.23 -10.29 1.12
N TYR A 61 0.32 -9.61 -0.02
CA TYR A 61 0.33 -8.15 -0.13
C TYR A 61 -0.87 -7.50 0.57
N TRP A 62 -2.09 -7.98 0.28
CA TRP A 62 -3.32 -7.43 0.87
C TRP A 62 -3.45 -7.75 2.35
N GLY A 63 -2.77 -8.80 2.82
CA GLY A 63 -2.60 -9.08 4.24
C GLY A 63 -1.83 -7.98 4.97
N TYR A 64 -0.78 -7.41 4.36
CA TYR A 64 -0.04 -6.28 4.93
C TYR A 64 -0.87 -4.99 4.94
N VAL A 65 -1.59 -4.68 3.86
CA VAL A 65 -2.50 -3.52 3.82
C VAL A 65 -3.53 -3.62 4.95
N LYS A 66 -4.14 -4.80 5.11
CA LYS A 66 -5.10 -5.04 6.20
C LYS A 66 -4.46 -4.86 7.57
N ALA A 67 -3.26 -5.37 7.80
CA ALA A 67 -2.56 -5.21 9.08
C ALA A 67 -2.32 -3.74 9.43
N GLY A 68 -1.97 -2.90 8.44
CA GLY A 68 -1.86 -1.46 8.62
C GLY A 68 -3.20 -0.80 8.98
N CYS A 69 -4.29 -1.19 8.31
CA CYS A 69 -5.63 -0.71 8.65
C CYS A 69 -6.04 -1.10 10.08
N ASP A 70 -5.79 -2.35 10.48
CA ASP A 70 -6.10 -2.85 11.83
C ASP A 70 -5.29 -2.11 12.91
N ALA A 71 -4.02 -1.81 12.63
CA ALA A 71 -3.15 -1.07 13.55
C ALA A 71 -3.63 0.38 13.74
N ALA A 72 -3.94 1.08 12.66
CA ALA A 72 -4.50 2.44 12.72
C ALA A 72 -5.85 2.46 13.45
N ALA A 73 -6.71 1.46 13.21
CA ALA A 73 -7.98 1.32 13.90
C ALA A 73 -7.81 1.22 15.41
N ALA A 74 -6.85 0.40 15.86
CA ALA A 74 -6.54 0.21 17.28
C ALA A 74 -5.96 1.47 17.93
N GLU A 75 -5.06 2.19 17.22
CA GLU A 75 -4.42 3.40 17.73
C GLU A 75 -5.39 4.59 17.78
N LEU A 76 -6.21 4.77 16.74
CA LEU A 76 -7.14 5.89 16.62
C LEU A 76 -8.50 5.65 17.30
N GLY A 77 -8.75 4.43 17.80
CA GLY A 77 -9.97 4.07 18.52
C GLY A 77 -11.21 4.10 17.64
N VAL A 78 -11.12 3.68 16.37
CA VAL A 78 -12.20 3.64 15.39
C VAL A 78 -12.56 2.21 14.99
N GLU A 79 -13.81 2.00 14.52
CA GLU A 79 -14.22 0.72 13.96
C GLU A 79 -13.82 0.63 12.47
N VAL A 80 -12.97 -0.33 12.11
CA VAL A 80 -12.57 -0.58 10.72
C VAL A 80 -13.02 -1.96 10.28
N SER A 81 -13.80 -2.03 9.20
CA SER A 81 -14.22 -3.27 8.55
C SER A 81 -13.43 -3.47 7.26
N VAL A 82 -12.55 -4.47 7.20
CA VAL A 82 -11.77 -4.79 5.99
C VAL A 82 -12.38 -6.00 5.31
N VAL A 83 -12.83 -5.83 4.07
CA VAL A 83 -13.44 -6.86 3.22
C VAL A 83 -12.76 -6.91 1.86
N GLY A 84 -12.98 -8.01 1.13
CA GLY A 84 -12.51 -8.19 -0.25
C GLY A 84 -13.03 -9.50 -0.81
N PRO A 85 -13.18 -9.63 -2.13
CA PRO A 85 -13.60 -10.87 -2.77
C PRO A 85 -12.52 -11.97 -2.61
N GLY A 86 -12.87 -13.21 -2.98
CA GLY A 86 -11.97 -14.35 -2.90
C GLY A 86 -10.83 -14.31 -3.93
N ALA A 87 -10.97 -13.51 -4.99
CA ALA A 87 -9.96 -13.33 -6.03
C ALA A 87 -10.10 -11.94 -6.67
N GLU A 88 -9.01 -11.38 -7.17
CA GLU A 88 -9.01 -10.07 -7.87
C GLU A 88 -9.82 -10.07 -9.18
N SER A 89 -10.04 -11.24 -9.78
CA SER A 89 -10.90 -11.39 -10.96
C SER A 89 -12.40 -11.30 -10.68
N ASP A 90 -12.83 -11.33 -9.40
CA ASP A 90 -14.23 -11.22 -9.00
C ASP A 90 -14.66 -9.75 -8.86
N ILE A 91 -14.70 -9.05 -10.00
CA ILE A 91 -15.05 -7.63 -10.09
C ILE A 91 -16.47 -7.36 -9.58
N GLU A 92 -17.43 -8.19 -9.99
CA GLU A 92 -18.84 -8.04 -9.59
C GLU A 92 -19.01 -8.26 -8.08
N GLY A 93 -18.30 -9.25 -7.52
CA GLY A 93 -18.29 -9.50 -6.08
C GLY A 93 -17.72 -8.32 -5.28
N GLN A 94 -16.68 -7.66 -5.79
CA GLN A 94 -16.14 -6.46 -5.14
C GLN A 94 -17.12 -5.30 -5.18
N VAL A 95 -17.76 -5.03 -6.32
CA VAL A 95 -18.78 -3.97 -6.44
C VAL A 95 -19.94 -4.21 -5.49
N ALA A 96 -20.43 -5.45 -5.38
CA ALA A 96 -21.47 -5.80 -4.42
C ALA A 96 -21.04 -5.57 -2.96
N GLN A 97 -19.77 -5.81 -2.63
CA GLN A 97 -19.23 -5.50 -1.29
C GLN A 97 -19.17 -3.98 -1.04
N ILE A 98 -18.75 -3.17 -2.03
CA ILE A 98 -18.78 -1.70 -1.92
C ILE A 98 -20.20 -1.23 -1.60
N GLU A 99 -21.20 -1.66 -2.38
CA GLU A 99 -22.61 -1.32 -2.17
C GLU A 99 -23.13 -1.77 -0.80
N GLN A 100 -22.73 -2.97 -0.36
CA GLN A 100 -23.08 -3.50 0.95
C GLN A 100 -22.51 -2.64 2.08
N GLN A 101 -21.26 -2.21 2.01
CA GLN A 101 -20.63 -1.38 3.04
C GLN A 101 -21.29 0.01 3.11
N ILE A 102 -21.60 0.62 1.97
CA ILE A 102 -22.35 1.87 1.89
C ILE A 102 -23.75 1.70 2.52
N GLY A 103 -24.46 0.62 2.16
CA GLY A 103 -25.78 0.30 2.71
C GLY A 103 -25.77 -0.03 4.20
N ALA A 104 -24.65 -0.50 4.74
CA ALA A 104 -24.47 -0.73 6.18
C ALA A 104 -24.24 0.57 6.97
N GLY A 105 -24.06 1.71 6.31
CA GLY A 105 -23.92 3.02 6.91
C GLY A 105 -22.51 3.29 7.44
N CYS A 106 -21.48 3.05 6.63
CA CYS A 106 -20.12 3.49 6.94
C CYS A 106 -20.02 5.02 6.89
N ASP A 107 -19.16 5.59 7.73
CA ASP A 107 -18.88 7.03 7.75
C ASP A 107 -17.85 7.44 6.70
N ALA A 108 -16.96 6.53 6.31
CA ALA A 108 -16.03 6.68 5.19
C ALA A 108 -15.80 5.33 4.49
N ILE A 109 -15.46 5.37 3.20
CA ILE A 109 -15.09 4.18 2.44
C ILE A 109 -13.70 4.34 1.82
N ILE A 110 -12.82 3.36 2.06
CA ILE A 110 -11.51 3.23 1.47
C ILE A 110 -11.57 2.07 0.48
N CYS A 111 -11.15 2.27 -0.77
CA CYS A 111 -11.26 1.23 -1.79
C CYS A 111 -9.95 1.08 -2.58
N ALA A 112 -9.56 -0.19 -2.82
CA ALA A 112 -8.61 -0.57 -3.86
C ALA A 112 -9.39 -1.32 -4.96
N PRO A 113 -9.81 -0.66 -6.04
CA PRO A 113 -10.70 -1.29 -7.02
C PRO A 113 -9.98 -2.34 -7.88
N ASN A 114 -10.63 -3.48 -8.13
CA ASN A 114 -10.20 -4.46 -9.12
C ASN A 114 -10.32 -3.93 -10.55
N ASP A 115 -11.39 -3.19 -10.81
CA ASP A 115 -11.64 -2.43 -12.02
C ASP A 115 -12.22 -1.05 -11.62
N ALA A 116 -11.47 0.01 -11.91
CA ALA A 116 -11.86 1.36 -11.54
C ALA A 116 -13.19 1.80 -12.21
N GLY A 117 -13.41 1.39 -13.47
CA GLY A 117 -14.64 1.72 -14.20
C GLY A 117 -15.87 1.02 -13.61
N ALA A 118 -15.73 -0.24 -13.19
CA ALA A 118 -16.83 -0.99 -12.58
C ALA A 118 -17.18 -0.45 -11.19
N ALA A 119 -16.17 -0.08 -10.38
CA ALA A 119 -16.37 0.46 -9.04
C ALA A 119 -16.91 1.91 -9.03
N ALA A 120 -16.66 2.68 -10.10
CA ALA A 120 -16.92 4.12 -10.14
C ALA A 120 -18.34 4.51 -9.74
N ASN A 121 -19.36 3.81 -10.27
CA ASN A 121 -20.76 4.16 -10.00
C ASN A 121 -21.14 3.94 -8.52
N ALA A 122 -20.69 2.86 -7.92
CA ALA A 122 -20.96 2.56 -6.50
C ALA A 122 -20.25 3.57 -5.58
N LEU A 123 -19.00 3.91 -5.89
CA LEU A 123 -18.24 4.90 -5.12
C LEU A 123 -18.76 6.33 -5.33
N GLN A 124 -19.23 6.68 -6.54
CA GLN A 124 -19.90 7.95 -6.78
C GLN A 124 -21.20 8.06 -5.94
N ALA A 125 -21.95 6.97 -5.81
CA ALA A 125 -23.12 6.98 -4.95
C ALA A 125 -22.77 7.21 -3.48
N ALA A 126 -21.60 6.75 -2.99
CA ALA A 126 -21.12 7.10 -1.65
C ALA A 126 -20.89 8.61 -1.49
N LEU A 127 -20.20 9.23 -2.46
CA LEU A 127 -19.98 10.67 -2.48
C LEU A 127 -21.30 11.46 -2.51
N ASP A 128 -22.26 11.02 -3.31
CA ASP A 128 -23.59 11.66 -3.41
C ASP A 128 -24.37 11.58 -2.08
N HIS A 129 -24.07 10.61 -1.23
CA HIS A 129 -24.59 10.48 0.13
C HIS A 129 -23.75 11.21 1.18
N GLY A 130 -22.69 11.91 0.77
CA GLY A 130 -21.79 12.64 1.67
C GLY A 130 -20.78 11.75 2.41
N ILE A 131 -20.58 10.51 1.96
CA ILE A 131 -19.59 9.58 2.51
C ILE A 131 -18.25 9.86 1.79
N PRO A 132 -17.18 10.25 2.51
CA PRO A 132 -15.86 10.42 1.92
C PRO A 132 -15.36 9.12 1.28
N VAL A 133 -14.83 9.24 0.06
CA VAL A 133 -14.22 8.13 -0.69
C VAL A 133 -12.72 8.34 -0.78
N LEU A 134 -11.95 7.37 -0.30
CA LEU A 134 -10.50 7.34 -0.38
C LEU A 134 -10.08 6.13 -1.22
N SER A 135 -8.97 6.24 -1.94
CA SER A 135 -8.34 5.09 -2.58
C SER A 135 -7.07 4.70 -1.85
N VAL A 136 -6.80 3.40 -1.78
CA VAL A 136 -5.54 2.84 -1.27
C VAL A 136 -4.93 1.95 -2.33
N ASP A 137 -3.61 2.04 -2.55
CA ASP A 137 -2.84 1.28 -3.55
C ASP A 137 -3.26 1.55 -5.01
N THR A 138 -4.52 1.40 -5.32
CA THR A 138 -5.08 1.56 -6.67
C THR A 138 -6.08 2.70 -6.71
N ASP A 139 -5.77 3.72 -7.50
CA ASP A 139 -6.61 4.90 -7.63
C ASP A 139 -7.89 4.60 -8.44
N VAL A 140 -9.05 4.94 -7.88
CA VAL A 140 -10.33 4.85 -8.60
C VAL A 140 -10.50 6.00 -9.59
N GLY A 141 -9.92 7.17 -9.31
CA GLY A 141 -9.88 8.32 -10.21
C GLY A 141 -11.24 8.96 -10.50
N ILE A 142 -12.18 8.95 -9.54
CA ILE A 142 -13.48 9.62 -9.69
C ILE A 142 -13.42 11.07 -9.19
N GLU A 143 -14.26 11.94 -9.78
CA GLU A 143 -14.38 13.33 -9.34
C GLU A 143 -14.96 13.41 -7.93
N GLY A 144 -14.33 14.18 -7.06
CA GLY A 144 -14.74 14.32 -5.66
C GLY A 144 -14.12 13.30 -4.70
N GLN A 145 -13.28 12.39 -5.20
CA GLN A 145 -12.46 11.53 -4.34
C GLN A 145 -11.63 12.37 -3.36
N THR A 146 -11.58 11.94 -2.11
CA THR A 146 -10.93 12.70 -1.04
C THR A 146 -9.41 12.67 -1.15
N THR A 147 -8.83 11.46 -1.29
CA THR A 147 -7.39 11.24 -1.45
C THR A 147 -7.09 9.88 -2.08
N PHE A 148 -5.92 9.76 -2.65
CA PHE A 148 -5.29 8.49 -3.02
C PHE A 148 -4.03 8.27 -2.17
N VAL A 149 -3.96 7.14 -1.49
CA VAL A 149 -2.78 6.70 -0.72
C VAL A 149 -2.13 5.55 -1.47
N GLY A 150 -0.94 5.77 -2.04
CA GLY A 150 -0.33 4.72 -2.85
C GLY A 150 1.00 5.12 -3.50
N THR A 151 1.44 4.29 -4.42
CA THR A 151 2.72 4.37 -5.11
C THR A 151 2.60 5.12 -6.43
N SER A 152 3.65 5.90 -6.81
CA SER A 152 3.84 6.37 -8.19
C SER A 152 4.22 5.20 -9.09
N ASN A 153 3.22 4.43 -9.55
CA ASN A 153 3.42 3.15 -10.22
C ASN A 153 4.24 3.22 -11.52
N VAL A 154 4.12 4.31 -12.30
CA VAL A 154 4.90 4.52 -13.53
C VAL A 154 6.39 4.67 -13.20
N ASP A 155 6.72 5.54 -12.23
CA ASP A 155 8.10 5.81 -11.87
C ASP A 155 8.74 4.61 -11.16
N ALA A 156 7.99 3.95 -10.30
CA ALA A 156 8.45 2.75 -9.59
C ALA A 156 8.76 1.60 -10.55
N ALA A 157 7.89 1.31 -11.50
CA ALA A 157 8.13 0.29 -12.52
C ALA A 157 9.28 0.68 -13.47
N TYR A 158 9.40 1.97 -13.81
CA TYR A 158 10.52 2.47 -14.58
C TYR A 158 11.87 2.19 -13.89
N GLU A 159 11.98 2.46 -12.59
CA GLU A 159 13.21 2.17 -11.84
C GLU A 159 13.50 0.66 -11.75
N GLY A 160 12.50 -0.19 -11.55
CA GLY A 160 12.64 -1.64 -11.61
C GLY A 160 13.12 -2.13 -12.99
N GLY A 161 12.53 -1.59 -14.06
CA GLY A 161 12.94 -1.86 -15.45
C GLY A 161 14.37 -1.42 -15.72
N LYS A 162 14.77 -0.22 -15.31
CA LYS A 162 16.16 0.28 -15.43
C LYS A 162 17.14 -0.62 -14.72
N TRP A 163 16.80 -1.04 -13.49
CA TRP A 163 17.66 -1.95 -12.74
C TRP A 163 17.89 -3.26 -13.53
N ALA A 164 16.81 -3.90 -14.01
CA ALA A 164 16.91 -5.15 -14.77
C ALA A 164 17.77 -5.01 -16.04
N ILE A 165 17.55 -3.92 -16.79
CA ILE A 165 18.30 -3.60 -18.00
C ILE A 165 19.79 -3.41 -17.69
N GLY A 166 20.10 -2.72 -16.59
CA GLY A 166 21.49 -2.54 -16.14
C GLY A 166 22.20 -3.86 -15.78
N GLN A 167 21.45 -4.88 -15.35
CA GLN A 167 22.01 -6.21 -15.06
C GLN A 167 22.19 -7.08 -16.31
N ALA A 168 21.28 -6.97 -17.29
CA ALA A 168 21.26 -7.83 -18.46
C ALA A 168 22.33 -7.45 -19.51
N GLY A 169 22.73 -6.19 -19.57
CA GLY A 169 23.73 -5.69 -20.51
C GLY A 169 23.20 -5.37 -21.92
N ASP A 170 24.12 -5.02 -22.83
CA ASP A 170 23.80 -4.55 -24.17
C ASP A 170 23.11 -5.62 -25.03
N GLY A 171 22.08 -5.23 -25.75
CA GLY A 171 21.39 -6.09 -26.72
C GLY A 171 20.35 -7.04 -26.10
N ALA A 172 20.13 -6.95 -24.79
CA ALA A 172 19.10 -7.73 -24.10
C ALA A 172 17.69 -7.46 -24.67
N LYS A 173 16.84 -8.50 -24.59
CA LYS A 173 15.46 -8.45 -25.02
C LYS A 173 14.56 -8.75 -23.83
N ALA A 174 13.44 -8.04 -23.73
CA ALA A 174 12.52 -8.14 -22.62
C ALA A 174 11.15 -8.69 -23.03
N VAL A 175 10.45 -9.26 -22.07
CA VAL A 175 9.00 -9.45 -22.11
C VAL A 175 8.36 -8.76 -20.89
N ILE A 176 7.11 -8.32 -21.04
CA ILE A 176 6.34 -7.69 -19.96
C ILE A 176 5.12 -8.58 -19.68
N ILE A 177 5.00 -9.04 -18.43
CA ILE A 177 3.81 -9.72 -17.94
C ILE A 177 3.03 -8.71 -17.11
N TYR A 178 2.01 -8.06 -17.73
CA TYR A 178 1.15 -7.12 -17.02
C TYR A 178 0.03 -7.85 -16.25
N GLY A 179 -0.67 -7.13 -15.40
CA GLY A 179 -1.72 -7.68 -14.55
C GLY A 179 -3.04 -7.90 -15.27
N GLN A 180 -4.14 -7.50 -14.64
CA GLN A 180 -5.49 -7.61 -15.18
C GLN A 180 -5.83 -6.38 -16.02
N GLU A 181 -6.63 -6.57 -17.09
CA GLU A 181 -7.24 -5.45 -17.82
C GLU A 181 -8.24 -4.71 -16.93
N GLY A 182 -8.28 -3.38 -17.04
CA GLY A 182 -9.13 -2.53 -16.17
C GLY A 182 -8.49 -2.12 -14.84
N ASP A 183 -7.39 -2.77 -14.46
CA ASP A 183 -6.59 -2.40 -13.30
C ASP A 183 -5.65 -1.24 -13.63
N ASN A 184 -5.84 -0.08 -12.97
CA ASN A 184 -5.04 1.11 -13.20
C ASN A 184 -3.56 0.88 -12.84
N THR A 185 -3.24 0.17 -11.76
CA THR A 185 -1.85 -0.13 -11.38
C THR A 185 -1.17 -0.98 -12.45
N SER A 186 -1.88 -1.94 -13.02
CA SER A 186 -1.40 -2.79 -14.11
C SER A 186 -0.99 -1.96 -15.34
N ASN A 187 -1.85 -1.02 -15.74
CA ASN A 187 -1.57 -0.15 -16.87
C ASN A 187 -0.36 0.77 -16.62
N MET A 188 -0.28 1.38 -15.43
CA MET A 188 0.81 2.27 -15.04
C MET A 188 2.15 1.54 -14.94
N ARG A 189 2.20 0.35 -14.33
CA ARG A 189 3.44 -0.46 -14.25
C ARG A 189 3.90 -0.90 -15.64
N ARG A 190 2.98 -1.33 -16.51
CA ARG A 190 3.28 -1.64 -17.92
C ARG A 190 3.88 -0.45 -18.65
N GLU A 191 3.32 0.75 -18.46
CA GLU A 191 3.85 1.99 -19.04
C GLU A 191 5.27 2.28 -18.55
N GLY A 192 5.53 2.18 -17.24
CA GLY A 192 6.85 2.41 -16.65
C GLY A 192 7.91 1.46 -17.19
N TYR A 193 7.59 0.17 -17.28
CA TYR A 193 8.48 -0.85 -17.86
C TYR A 193 8.74 -0.60 -19.34
N GLN A 194 7.70 -0.29 -20.12
CA GLN A 194 7.87 0.03 -21.54
C GLN A 194 8.76 1.26 -21.74
N LYS A 195 8.55 2.32 -20.94
CA LYS A 195 9.38 3.53 -20.96
C LYS A 195 10.84 3.22 -20.68
N ALA A 196 11.15 2.39 -19.67
CA ALA A 196 12.53 1.98 -19.38
C ALA A 196 13.17 1.23 -20.56
N CYS A 197 12.43 0.33 -21.18
CA CYS A 197 12.90 -0.41 -22.36
C CYS A 197 13.14 0.52 -23.57
N ASP A 198 12.22 1.44 -23.84
CA ASP A 198 12.29 2.37 -24.98
C ASP A 198 13.50 3.31 -24.86
N GLU A 199 13.74 3.89 -23.67
CA GLU A 199 14.87 4.79 -23.41
C GLU A 199 16.21 4.09 -23.52
N ALA A 200 16.28 2.80 -23.13
CA ALA A 200 17.50 2.00 -23.23
C ALA A 200 17.68 1.30 -24.58
N GLY A 201 16.69 1.39 -25.49
CA GLY A 201 16.73 0.68 -26.78
C GLY A 201 16.57 -0.85 -26.64
N VAL A 202 16.02 -1.33 -25.52
CA VAL A 202 15.72 -2.74 -25.27
C VAL A 202 14.45 -3.13 -26.03
N LYS A 203 14.54 -4.19 -26.84
CA LYS A 203 13.38 -4.68 -27.59
C LYS A 203 12.44 -5.48 -26.68
N VAL A 204 11.20 -5.01 -26.54
CA VAL A 204 10.13 -5.79 -25.93
C VAL A 204 9.57 -6.76 -26.98
N LEU A 205 9.71 -8.06 -26.73
CA LEU A 205 9.28 -9.14 -27.64
C LEU A 205 7.77 -9.40 -27.54
N ALA A 206 7.23 -9.35 -26.34
CA ALA A 206 5.81 -9.57 -26.05
C ALA A 206 5.38 -8.84 -24.78
N THR A 207 4.10 -8.43 -24.74
CA THR A 207 3.43 -7.85 -23.58
C THR A 207 2.08 -8.54 -23.43
N LEU A 208 1.93 -9.41 -22.43
CA LEU A 208 0.74 -10.23 -22.21
C LEU A 208 0.29 -10.21 -20.74
N SER A 209 -0.99 -10.46 -20.50
CA SER A 209 -1.57 -10.48 -19.15
C SER A 209 -1.24 -11.77 -18.39
N GLY A 210 -0.80 -11.63 -17.13
CA GLY A 210 -0.67 -12.70 -16.14
C GLY A 210 -1.84 -12.77 -15.16
N GLN A 211 -2.84 -11.91 -15.32
CA GLN A 211 -4.08 -11.87 -14.53
C GLN A 211 -3.86 -11.72 -13.01
N ASN A 212 -2.79 -11.07 -12.60
CA ASN A 212 -2.36 -10.86 -11.19
C ASN A 212 -2.17 -12.17 -10.40
N THR A 213 -1.99 -13.31 -11.07
CA THR A 213 -1.91 -14.61 -10.41
C THR A 213 -0.69 -15.43 -10.87
N THR A 214 -0.17 -16.27 -9.96
CA THR A 214 0.91 -17.21 -10.26
C THR A 214 0.53 -18.15 -11.42
N ASP A 215 -0.67 -18.72 -11.40
CA ASP A 215 -1.12 -19.67 -12.43
C ASP A 215 -1.27 -19.00 -13.80
N GLY A 216 -1.88 -17.81 -13.83
CA GLY A 216 -2.04 -17.02 -15.05
C GLY A 216 -0.71 -16.65 -15.67
N ALA A 217 0.23 -16.16 -14.84
CA ALA A 217 1.57 -15.78 -15.29
C ALA A 217 2.41 -17.01 -15.73
N THR A 218 2.26 -18.17 -15.06
CA THR A 218 2.92 -19.40 -15.50
C THR A 218 2.53 -19.75 -16.93
N LYS A 219 1.23 -19.79 -17.21
CA LYS A 219 0.73 -20.06 -18.55
C LYS A 219 1.20 -19.02 -19.58
N THR A 220 1.12 -17.74 -19.23
CA THR A 220 1.55 -16.64 -20.10
C THR A 220 3.03 -16.73 -20.43
N MET A 221 3.87 -17.05 -19.45
CA MET A 221 5.31 -17.21 -19.67
C MET A 221 5.64 -18.46 -20.50
N GLU A 222 4.90 -19.57 -20.33
CA GLU A 222 5.05 -20.75 -21.20
C GLU A 222 4.77 -20.40 -22.67
N ASP A 223 3.71 -19.62 -22.94
CA ASP A 223 3.38 -19.12 -24.28
C ASP A 223 4.50 -18.21 -24.83
N MET A 224 5.04 -17.29 -24.02
CA MET A 224 6.15 -16.41 -24.40
C MET A 224 7.45 -17.18 -24.71
N LEU A 225 7.81 -18.17 -23.88
CA LEU A 225 8.98 -19.03 -24.10
C LEU A 225 8.85 -19.85 -25.37
N SER A 226 7.63 -20.33 -25.68
CA SER A 226 7.35 -21.07 -26.91
C SER A 226 7.45 -20.18 -28.15
N ALA A 227 6.99 -18.92 -28.07
CA ALA A 227 7.04 -17.97 -29.19
C ALA A 227 8.44 -17.39 -29.43
N HIS A 228 9.29 -17.29 -28.40
CA HIS A 228 10.61 -16.66 -28.44
C HIS A 228 11.70 -17.55 -27.81
N PRO A 229 11.94 -18.75 -28.36
CA PRO A 229 12.85 -19.72 -27.74
C PRO A 229 14.30 -19.19 -27.70
N GLY A 230 14.83 -19.05 -26.47
CA GLY A 230 16.20 -18.59 -26.23
C GLY A 230 16.46 -17.12 -26.56
N GLU A 231 15.37 -16.30 -26.64
CA GLU A 231 15.50 -14.88 -26.96
C GLU A 231 15.16 -13.96 -25.77
N ILE A 232 14.64 -14.49 -24.67
CA ILE A 232 14.17 -13.68 -23.52
C ILE A 232 15.30 -13.58 -22.50
N ASP A 233 15.77 -12.37 -22.24
CA ASP A 233 16.80 -12.07 -21.24
C ASP A 233 16.21 -11.45 -19.97
N ILE A 234 15.09 -10.69 -20.11
CA ILE A 234 14.46 -9.94 -19.03
C ILE A 234 12.95 -10.24 -19.02
N VAL A 235 12.40 -10.49 -17.82
CA VAL A 235 10.96 -10.60 -17.59
C VAL A 235 10.55 -9.55 -16.56
N LEU A 236 9.74 -8.59 -16.97
CA LEU A 236 9.22 -7.51 -16.12
C LEU A 236 7.78 -7.86 -15.74
N CYS A 237 7.56 -8.12 -14.46
CA CYS A 237 6.29 -8.64 -13.96
C CYS A 237 5.50 -7.57 -13.22
N HIS A 238 4.17 -7.65 -13.36
CA HIS A 238 3.24 -6.73 -12.70
C HIS A 238 3.40 -6.74 -11.17
N ASN A 239 3.49 -7.95 -10.59
CA ASN A 239 3.64 -8.16 -9.16
C ASN A 239 4.47 -9.42 -8.86
N ASP A 240 4.72 -9.70 -7.59
CA ASP A 240 5.53 -10.84 -7.16
C ASP A 240 4.84 -12.18 -7.46
N ASP A 241 3.51 -12.27 -7.36
CA ASP A 241 2.78 -13.48 -7.75
C ASP A 241 3.00 -13.81 -9.24
N THR A 242 2.98 -12.80 -10.11
CA THR A 242 3.28 -13.00 -11.53
C THR A 242 4.77 -13.31 -11.80
N ALA A 243 5.69 -12.77 -10.97
CA ALA A 243 7.12 -13.09 -11.06
C ALA A 243 7.39 -14.55 -10.65
N ILE A 244 6.73 -15.05 -9.60
CA ILE A 244 6.80 -16.45 -9.18
C ILE A 244 6.24 -17.36 -10.28
N GLY A 245 5.14 -16.99 -10.91
CA GLY A 245 4.57 -17.72 -12.06
C GLY A 245 5.54 -17.80 -13.23
N ALA A 246 6.14 -16.67 -13.62
CA ALA A 246 7.13 -16.62 -14.68
C ALA A 246 8.37 -17.47 -14.36
N MET A 247 8.85 -17.41 -13.12
CA MET A 247 9.96 -18.24 -12.64
C MET A 247 9.63 -19.74 -12.76
N ASN A 248 8.43 -20.16 -12.36
CA ASN A 248 8.00 -21.56 -12.45
C ASN A 248 8.01 -22.05 -13.90
N ALA A 249 7.48 -21.26 -14.83
CA ALA A 249 7.51 -21.58 -16.25
C ALA A 249 8.94 -21.71 -16.81
N CYS A 250 9.85 -20.77 -16.46
CA CYS A 250 11.24 -20.82 -16.85
C CYS A 250 11.93 -22.09 -16.32
N LYS A 251 11.75 -22.42 -15.04
CA LYS A 251 12.30 -23.65 -14.44
C LYS A 251 11.80 -24.91 -15.14
N ASN A 252 10.49 -24.99 -15.40
CA ASN A 252 9.88 -26.13 -16.09
C ASN A 252 10.44 -26.30 -17.53
N ALA A 253 10.76 -25.19 -18.20
CA ALA A 253 11.36 -25.18 -19.52
C ALA A 253 12.90 -25.35 -19.51
N GLY A 254 13.53 -25.40 -18.33
CA GLY A 254 15.00 -25.51 -18.21
C GLY A 254 15.73 -24.21 -18.56
N VAL A 255 15.07 -23.06 -18.50
CA VAL A 255 15.66 -21.74 -18.71
C VAL A 255 16.24 -21.23 -17.40
N SER A 256 17.53 -20.86 -17.40
CA SER A 256 18.27 -20.40 -16.21
C SER A 256 18.91 -19.03 -16.37
N ASP A 257 19.09 -18.57 -17.61
CA ASP A 257 19.78 -17.31 -17.91
C ASP A 257 18.76 -16.20 -18.21
N VAL A 258 17.92 -15.89 -17.23
CA VAL A 258 16.90 -14.85 -17.33
C VAL A 258 16.86 -14.04 -16.04
N ILE A 259 16.63 -12.74 -16.17
CA ILE A 259 16.42 -11.81 -15.05
C ILE A 259 14.94 -11.55 -14.92
N ILE A 260 14.34 -11.98 -13.82
CA ILE A 260 12.94 -11.73 -13.50
C ILE A 260 12.87 -10.65 -12.42
N VAL A 261 12.03 -9.64 -12.65
CA VAL A 261 11.76 -8.56 -11.70
C VAL A 261 10.28 -8.57 -11.35
N GLY A 262 10.00 -8.66 -10.05
CA GLY A 262 8.68 -8.55 -9.47
C GLY A 262 8.34 -7.12 -9.04
N PHE A 263 7.22 -7.01 -8.36
CA PHE A 263 6.73 -5.77 -7.75
C PHE A 263 5.91 -6.16 -6.52
N ASP A 264 5.95 -5.39 -5.46
CA ASP A 264 5.26 -5.44 -4.18
C ASP A 264 6.20 -5.59 -2.98
N GLY A 265 7.28 -6.39 -3.09
CA GLY A 265 8.18 -6.68 -1.97
C GLY A 265 7.65 -7.76 -1.04
N ASN A 266 6.87 -8.72 -1.55
CA ASN A 266 6.37 -9.83 -0.73
C ASN A 266 7.53 -10.65 -0.16
N ALA A 267 7.44 -11.05 1.11
CA ALA A 267 8.49 -11.83 1.77
C ALA A 267 8.81 -13.11 0.99
N SER A 268 7.80 -13.77 0.42
CA SER A 268 7.95 -14.95 -0.42
C SER A 268 8.84 -14.73 -1.66
N ALA A 269 8.73 -13.56 -2.30
CA ALA A 269 9.58 -13.20 -3.45
C ALA A 269 11.00 -12.83 -3.00
N VAL A 270 11.14 -12.10 -1.90
CA VAL A 270 12.44 -11.71 -1.33
C VAL A 270 13.23 -12.94 -0.88
N ASP A 271 12.58 -13.94 -0.27
CA ASP A 271 13.21 -15.22 0.06
C ASP A 271 13.79 -15.93 -1.18
N LEU A 272 13.07 -15.90 -2.31
CA LEU A 272 13.57 -16.46 -3.58
C LEU A 272 14.76 -15.66 -4.13
N ILE A 273 14.75 -14.33 -4.00
CA ILE A 273 15.88 -13.47 -4.38
C ILE A 273 17.11 -13.83 -3.54
N LEU A 274 16.97 -13.95 -2.22
CA LEU A 274 18.05 -14.31 -1.31
C LEU A 274 18.57 -15.75 -1.52
N ALA A 275 17.70 -16.65 -1.95
CA ALA A 275 18.09 -18.01 -2.34
C ALA A 275 18.88 -18.07 -3.67
N GLY A 276 19.01 -16.95 -4.38
CA GLY A 276 19.72 -16.88 -5.66
C GLY A 276 18.92 -17.43 -6.84
N ASP A 277 17.60 -17.50 -6.72
CA ASP A 277 16.70 -18.01 -7.76
C ASP A 277 16.61 -17.06 -8.98
N LEU A 278 15.70 -17.30 -9.93
CA LEU A 278 15.58 -16.51 -11.17
C LEU A 278 14.98 -15.13 -10.94
N ILE A 279 14.18 -14.93 -9.88
CA ILE A 279 13.75 -13.59 -9.44
C ILE A 279 14.98 -12.91 -8.85
N LYS A 280 15.37 -11.78 -9.43
CA LYS A 280 16.59 -11.05 -9.04
C LYS A 280 16.32 -9.77 -8.28
N ALA A 281 15.12 -9.21 -8.45
CA ALA A 281 14.67 -8.04 -7.72
C ALA A 281 13.14 -8.00 -7.64
N THR A 282 12.65 -7.25 -6.67
CA THR A 282 11.27 -6.78 -6.61
C THR A 282 11.25 -5.28 -6.29
N VAL A 283 10.32 -4.55 -6.88
CA VAL A 283 10.06 -3.15 -6.51
C VAL A 283 9.13 -3.17 -5.31
N ALA A 284 9.72 -3.04 -4.13
CA ALA A 284 8.98 -3.12 -2.87
C ALA A 284 8.16 -1.85 -2.62
N GLN A 285 6.90 -2.04 -2.32
CA GLN A 285 5.97 -1.02 -1.85
C GLN A 285 5.94 -0.98 -0.32
N GLN A 286 5.09 -0.11 0.25
CA GLN A 286 4.88 0.00 1.70
C GLN A 286 3.40 -0.31 2.04
N PRO A 287 2.92 -1.56 1.81
CA PRO A 287 1.49 -1.87 1.93
C PRO A 287 0.93 -1.67 3.34
N TYR A 288 1.68 -2.00 4.38
CA TYR A 288 1.29 -1.72 5.76
C TYR A 288 1.06 -0.23 6.00
N GLU A 289 2.05 0.59 5.60
CA GLU A 289 1.99 2.04 5.75
C GLU A 289 0.83 2.65 4.95
N MET A 290 0.58 2.17 3.72
CA MET A 290 -0.56 2.60 2.92
C MET A 290 -1.90 2.33 3.62
N GLY A 291 -2.06 1.14 4.18
CA GLY A 291 -3.27 0.79 4.93
C GLY A 291 -3.45 1.66 6.17
N TYR A 292 -2.38 1.89 6.92
CA TYR A 292 -2.37 2.74 8.10
C TYR A 292 -2.74 4.20 7.75
N GLN A 293 -2.04 4.80 6.80
CA GLN A 293 -2.27 6.19 6.36
C GLN A 293 -3.64 6.40 5.74
N ALA A 294 -4.20 5.39 5.05
CA ALA A 294 -5.53 5.51 4.49
C ALA A 294 -6.61 5.63 5.58
N VAL A 295 -6.50 4.86 6.68
CA VAL A 295 -7.41 4.97 7.83
C VAL A 295 -7.18 6.28 8.57
N GLU A 296 -5.92 6.69 8.79
CA GLU A 296 -5.58 7.98 9.41
C GLU A 296 -6.17 9.15 8.62
N ALA A 297 -6.01 9.14 7.28
CA ALA A 297 -6.59 10.15 6.41
C ALA A 297 -8.13 10.18 6.47
N ALA A 298 -8.78 9.02 6.55
CA ALA A 298 -10.23 8.96 6.71
C ALA A 298 -10.69 9.58 8.03
N VAL A 299 -10.00 9.30 9.14
CA VAL A 299 -10.30 9.89 10.46
C VAL A 299 -10.07 11.39 10.45
N GLU A 300 -8.98 11.88 9.84
CA GLU A 300 -8.73 13.33 9.72
C GLU A 300 -9.86 14.05 9.00
N VAL A 301 -10.35 13.49 7.89
CA VAL A 301 -11.47 14.07 7.12
C VAL A 301 -12.77 14.02 7.90
N LEU A 302 -13.05 12.91 8.60
CA LEU A 302 -14.26 12.77 9.45
C LEU A 302 -14.26 13.75 10.61
N ASN A 303 -13.09 14.13 11.13
CA ASN A 303 -12.92 15.19 12.13
C ASN A 303 -13.02 16.62 11.55
N GLY A 304 -13.26 16.76 10.25
CA GLY A 304 -13.37 18.05 9.56
C GLY A 304 -12.04 18.66 9.14
N GLY A 305 -10.96 17.89 9.19
CA GLY A 305 -9.64 18.27 8.68
C GLY A 305 -9.53 18.14 7.17
N THR A 306 -8.34 18.37 6.65
CA THR A 306 -8.03 18.27 5.21
C THR A 306 -6.78 17.43 5.00
N VAL A 307 -6.76 16.63 3.94
CA VAL A 307 -5.64 15.80 3.54
C VAL A 307 -5.16 16.19 2.14
N GLU A 308 -3.92 15.85 1.82
CA GLU A 308 -3.40 16.00 0.46
C GLU A 308 -4.20 15.11 -0.51
N SER A 309 -4.37 15.55 -1.76
CA SER A 309 -5.09 14.77 -2.77
C SER A 309 -4.39 13.46 -3.13
N VAL A 310 -3.07 13.38 -2.91
CA VAL A 310 -2.24 12.18 -3.08
C VAL A 310 -1.25 12.08 -1.93
N ILE A 311 -1.27 10.97 -1.23
CA ILE A 311 -0.30 10.60 -0.21
C ILE A 311 0.61 9.51 -0.80
N ASN A 312 1.84 9.89 -1.18
CA ASN A 312 2.76 8.99 -1.85
C ASN A 312 3.49 8.08 -0.86
N ALA A 313 3.34 6.77 -1.04
CA ALA A 313 4.16 5.77 -0.37
C ALA A 313 5.48 5.58 -1.15
N PRO A 314 6.65 5.61 -0.48
CA PRO A 314 7.93 5.40 -1.14
C PRO A 314 8.08 3.95 -1.58
N VAL A 315 9.00 3.74 -2.56
CA VAL A 315 9.38 2.41 -3.04
C VAL A 315 10.89 2.23 -2.98
N GLU A 316 11.33 0.97 -2.92
CA GLU A 316 12.73 0.61 -3.11
C GLU A 316 12.87 -0.63 -3.99
N VAL A 317 13.97 -0.73 -4.72
CA VAL A 317 14.32 -1.95 -5.45
C VAL A 317 15.03 -2.89 -4.48
N VAL A 318 14.37 -3.99 -4.11
CA VAL A 318 14.91 -5.02 -3.22
C VAL A 318 15.59 -6.08 -4.05
N THR A 319 16.84 -6.38 -3.69
CA THR A 319 17.75 -7.32 -4.35
C THR A 319 18.41 -8.23 -3.29
N ALA A 320 19.30 -9.11 -3.73
CA ALA A 320 20.08 -9.92 -2.78
C ALA A 320 20.99 -9.08 -1.86
N GLU A 321 21.29 -7.82 -2.21
CA GLU A 321 22.17 -6.96 -1.41
C GLU A 321 21.44 -6.37 -0.19
N ASN A 322 20.15 -6.02 -0.31
CA ASN A 322 19.36 -5.38 0.74
C ASN A 322 18.17 -6.22 1.23
N GLY A 323 17.90 -7.37 0.62
CA GLY A 323 16.72 -8.19 0.89
C GLY A 323 16.60 -8.65 2.36
N GLN A 324 17.71 -9.03 3.01
CA GLN A 324 17.64 -9.43 4.42
C GLN A 324 17.24 -8.27 5.34
N ALA A 325 17.84 -7.09 5.11
CA ALA A 325 17.48 -5.91 5.90
C ALA A 325 16.02 -5.48 5.67
N TYR A 326 15.53 -5.64 4.44
CA TYR A 326 14.13 -5.41 4.11
C TYR A 326 13.20 -6.38 4.85
N LEU A 327 13.49 -7.69 4.86
CA LEU A 327 12.68 -8.67 5.59
C LEU A 327 12.68 -8.43 7.11
N ASP A 328 13.82 -8.06 7.68
CA ASP A 328 13.92 -7.73 9.10
C ASP A 328 13.03 -6.53 9.45
N ASN A 329 12.99 -5.51 8.58
CA ASN A 329 12.12 -4.35 8.73
C ASN A 329 10.63 -4.73 8.59
N LEU A 330 10.28 -5.52 7.57
CA LEU A 330 8.91 -5.98 7.31
C LEU A 330 8.36 -6.79 8.50
N ALA A 331 9.17 -7.68 9.08
CA ALA A 331 8.81 -8.45 10.26
C ALA A 331 8.55 -7.57 11.50
N SER A 332 9.28 -6.46 11.64
CA SER A 332 9.09 -5.52 12.76
C SER A 332 7.77 -4.75 12.70
N MET A 333 7.17 -4.60 11.52
CA MET A 333 5.88 -3.91 11.31
C MET A 333 4.67 -4.81 11.62
N GLN A 334 4.87 -6.12 11.71
CA GLN A 334 3.80 -7.07 12.00
C GLN A 334 3.66 -7.39 13.50
N GLY A 335 4.55 -6.87 14.35
CA GLY A 335 4.51 -6.86 15.81
C GLY A 335 4.78 -8.17 16.44
#